data_e0a1530ba9b1f3037b0a10e819fd6469
#
_entry.id   e0a1530ba9b1f3037b0a10e819fd6469
#
_cell.length_a   1.000
_cell.length_b   1.000
_cell.length_c   1.000
_cell.angle_alpha   90.00
_cell.angle_beta   90.00
_cell.angle_gamma   90.00
#
_symmetry.space_group_name_H-M   'P 1'
#
loop_
_entity.id
_entity.type
_entity.pdbx_description
1 polymer ?
#
loop_
_entity_poly.entity_id
_entity_poly.type
_entity_poly.pdbx_seq_one_letter_code
_entity_poly.pdbx_strand_id
1 'polypeptide(L)'
;MRNEGEISMSERHPNNFPKLHNAAWPGVVGKGEGSEPAIELDTMLKLTAAAEVDGIKFDGVDLFLFAPHVDIDSSDDDLKALADKIRSYGLVVGSVVAPVWPPTGGGSAMDEGEGRTKFLEQVKKGCRIAKRLRELGIRPYGVVRIDSGTGPGDWASDPDGNQRKIATTFKEAGKIAKDYGEKLAAEGEICWGGMHSWRKMVDLLERVGEPETVGFQADMAHTLLYTLGENAPEDRILPANYDWSDKAVLDEALKKLTAALRPWTIDFHVAQNDATVFGSGSHDHTGRHCLATDPNGKLDIPHHAGFWLRDEKGNLTKKYRHICWDGCMFPNAVMTKPQTWNDILAKMIAVRDAHGWTE
;
A
#
# COMPACT_ATOMS: atom_id res chain seq x y z
N MET A 1 15.52 -47.24 7.65
CA MET A 1 15.62 -45.78 7.51
C MET A 1 14.91 -45.43 6.22
N ARG A 2 13.72 -44.83 6.29
CA ARG A 2 13.02 -44.33 5.09
C ARG A 2 13.68 -43.02 4.76
N ASN A 3 14.18 -42.88 3.51
CA ASN A 3 14.53 -41.59 2.96
C ASN A 3 13.31 -40.69 3.07
N GLU A 4 13.38 -39.65 3.90
CA GLU A 4 12.49 -38.50 3.78
C GLU A 4 12.86 -37.86 2.44
N GLY A 5 12.07 -38.13 1.40
CA GLY A 5 12.27 -37.54 0.09
C GLY A 5 12.22 -36.03 0.24
N GLU A 6 13.24 -35.33 -0.26
CA GLU A 6 13.22 -33.88 -0.37
C GLU A 6 11.98 -33.47 -1.19
N ILE A 7 11.02 -32.83 -0.50
CA ILE A 7 9.85 -32.24 -1.15
C ILE A 7 10.36 -31.12 -2.06
N SER A 8 9.98 -31.16 -3.34
CA SER A 8 10.40 -30.13 -4.30
C SER A 8 9.88 -28.74 -3.89
N MET A 9 10.57 -27.67 -4.31
CA MET A 9 10.12 -26.29 -4.05
C MET A 9 8.68 -26.04 -4.54
N SER A 10 8.31 -26.62 -5.70
CA SER A 10 6.94 -26.50 -6.25
C SER A 10 5.88 -27.25 -5.43
N GLU A 11 6.26 -28.27 -4.69
CA GLU A 11 5.36 -28.99 -3.77
C GLU A 11 5.22 -28.28 -2.44
N ARG A 12 6.28 -27.55 -1.98
CA ARG A 12 6.24 -26.72 -0.76
C ARG A 12 5.48 -25.41 -0.99
N HIS A 13 5.64 -24.80 -2.17
CA HIS A 13 5.09 -23.50 -2.53
C HIS A 13 4.31 -23.61 -3.85
N PRO A 14 3.05 -24.12 -3.80
CA PRO A 14 2.31 -24.45 -5.01
C PRO A 14 1.88 -23.24 -5.83
N ASN A 15 1.78 -22.06 -5.21
CA ASN A 15 1.36 -20.84 -5.86
C ASN A 15 2.57 -19.97 -6.28
N ASN A 16 2.54 -19.42 -7.49
CA ASN A 16 3.56 -18.49 -7.98
C ASN A 16 3.05 -17.05 -8.15
N PHE A 17 1.79 -16.82 -7.85
CA PHE A 17 1.13 -15.53 -7.76
C PHE A 17 0.32 -15.43 -6.46
N PRO A 18 0.17 -14.19 -5.96
CA PRO A 18 0.76 -12.93 -6.43
C PRO A 18 2.30 -12.91 -6.28
N LYS A 19 2.98 -12.09 -7.09
CA LYS A 19 4.39 -11.78 -6.91
C LYS A 19 4.60 -11.01 -5.61
N LEU A 20 5.72 -11.27 -4.93
CA LEU A 20 6.00 -10.74 -3.61
C LEU A 20 6.88 -9.50 -3.70
N HIS A 21 6.35 -8.35 -3.34
CA HIS A 21 7.04 -7.08 -3.36
C HIS A 21 7.30 -6.56 -1.95
N ASN A 22 8.30 -5.70 -1.85
CA ASN A 22 8.59 -4.91 -0.66
C ASN A 22 8.51 -3.42 -1.01
N ALA A 23 7.91 -2.62 -0.14
CA ALA A 23 7.90 -1.18 -0.31
C ALA A 23 9.29 -0.59 -0.06
N ALA A 24 9.76 0.29 -0.94
CA ALA A 24 11.01 1.02 -0.73
C ALA A 24 10.81 2.31 0.07
N TRP A 25 9.60 2.89 0.10
CA TRP A 25 9.31 4.16 0.75
C TRP A 25 9.57 4.24 2.26
N PRO A 26 9.61 3.15 3.08
CA PRO A 26 10.03 3.26 4.47
C PRO A 26 11.42 3.88 4.64
N GLY A 27 12.25 3.87 3.61
CA GLY A 27 13.53 4.57 3.59
C GLY A 27 13.43 6.10 3.58
N VAL A 28 12.28 6.67 3.20
CA VAL A 28 12.11 8.13 3.08
C VAL A 28 10.89 8.67 3.82
N VAL A 29 9.80 7.91 3.92
CA VAL A 29 8.58 8.36 4.62
C VAL A 29 8.84 8.46 6.12
N GLY A 30 8.50 9.62 6.71
CA GLY A 30 8.77 9.91 8.12
C GLY A 30 10.25 10.13 8.45
N LYS A 31 11.13 10.27 7.45
CA LYS A 31 12.57 10.55 7.61
C LYS A 31 12.87 12.01 7.32
N GLY A 32 14.06 12.48 7.74
CA GLY A 32 14.52 13.84 7.51
C GLY A 32 14.63 14.67 8.77
N GLU A 33 14.50 15.99 8.64
CA GLU A 33 14.66 16.92 9.76
C GLU A 33 13.70 16.58 10.92
N GLY A 34 14.23 16.52 12.12
CA GLY A 34 13.46 16.16 13.33
C GLY A 34 13.19 14.65 13.49
N SER A 35 13.73 13.81 12.60
CA SER A 35 13.60 12.36 12.62
C SER A 35 14.92 11.69 12.25
N GLU A 36 14.88 10.42 11.85
CA GLU A 36 16.04 9.68 11.37
C GLU A 36 16.40 10.09 9.93
N PRO A 37 17.68 9.97 9.51
CA PRO A 37 18.05 10.23 8.12
C PRO A 37 17.39 9.24 7.16
N ALA A 38 17.17 9.69 5.93
CA ALA A 38 16.70 8.81 4.86
C ALA A 38 17.70 7.67 4.61
N ILE A 39 17.19 6.50 4.23
CA ILE A 39 17.98 5.37 3.75
C ILE A 39 17.99 5.41 2.23
N GLU A 40 19.18 5.37 1.64
CA GLU A 40 19.35 5.39 0.18
C GLU A 40 18.57 4.25 -0.51
N LEU A 41 18.00 4.53 -1.67
CA LEU A 41 17.27 3.53 -2.47
C LEU A 41 18.12 2.29 -2.75
N ASP A 42 19.40 2.47 -3.05
CA ASP A 42 20.33 1.35 -3.32
C ASP A 42 20.43 0.39 -2.13
N THR A 43 20.44 0.91 -0.92
CA THR A 43 20.42 0.10 0.31
C THR A 43 19.09 -0.66 0.45
N MET A 44 17.96 -0.02 0.17
CA MET A 44 16.64 -0.68 0.20
C MET A 44 16.55 -1.80 -0.85
N LEU A 45 17.02 -1.55 -2.08
CA LEU A 45 17.07 -2.56 -3.14
C LEU A 45 17.96 -3.74 -2.78
N LYS A 46 19.16 -3.47 -2.20
CA LYS A 46 20.10 -4.50 -1.77
C LYS A 46 19.51 -5.39 -0.68
N LEU A 47 18.87 -4.81 0.33
CA LEU A 47 18.26 -5.56 1.43
C LEU A 47 17.06 -6.41 0.91
N THR A 48 16.24 -5.86 0.04
CA THR A 48 15.13 -6.58 -0.58
C THR A 48 15.62 -7.76 -1.42
N ALA A 49 16.61 -7.54 -2.29
CA ALA A 49 17.15 -8.59 -3.15
C ALA A 49 17.93 -9.67 -2.40
N ALA A 50 18.50 -9.33 -1.22
CA ALA A 50 19.23 -10.28 -0.39
C ALA A 50 18.34 -11.15 0.48
N ALA A 51 17.08 -10.75 0.73
CA ALA A 51 16.13 -11.54 1.52
C ALA A 51 15.83 -12.87 0.82
N GLU A 52 15.93 -13.96 1.58
CA GLU A 52 15.69 -15.31 1.07
C GLU A 52 15.15 -16.22 2.15
N VAL A 53 14.08 -16.94 1.84
CA VAL A 53 13.45 -17.95 2.69
C VAL A 53 13.13 -19.18 1.85
N ASP A 54 13.70 -20.31 2.19
CA ASP A 54 13.53 -21.59 1.47
C ASP A 54 13.80 -21.49 -0.04
N GLY A 55 14.78 -20.67 -0.43
CA GLY A 55 15.14 -20.42 -1.83
C GLY A 55 14.21 -19.44 -2.56
N ILE A 56 13.20 -18.89 -1.90
CA ILE A 56 12.30 -17.86 -2.44
C ILE A 56 12.83 -16.47 -2.04
N LYS A 57 12.75 -15.54 -2.97
CA LYS A 57 13.13 -14.13 -2.80
C LYS A 57 11.95 -13.22 -3.11
N PHE A 58 12.07 -11.93 -2.79
CA PHE A 58 11.19 -10.93 -3.34
C PHE A 58 11.32 -10.86 -4.85
N ASP A 59 10.18 -10.72 -5.53
CA ASP A 59 10.11 -10.53 -6.99
C ASP A 59 10.37 -9.06 -7.38
N GLY A 60 10.04 -8.11 -6.49
CA GLY A 60 10.13 -6.70 -6.84
C GLY A 60 9.99 -5.75 -5.68
N VAL A 61 9.89 -4.47 -6.04
CA VAL A 61 9.70 -3.33 -5.14
C VAL A 61 8.59 -2.42 -5.64
N ASP A 62 7.92 -1.77 -4.68
CA ASP A 62 7.04 -0.65 -4.96
C ASP A 62 7.75 0.65 -4.56
N LEU A 63 7.52 1.74 -5.31
CA LEU A 63 8.31 2.95 -5.20
C LEU A 63 7.47 4.16 -4.79
N PHE A 64 8.06 5.05 -4.00
CA PHE A 64 7.55 6.39 -3.80
C PHE A 64 8.30 7.35 -4.72
N LEU A 65 7.54 8.11 -5.53
CA LEU A 65 8.10 9.05 -6.51
C LEU A 65 8.49 10.37 -5.83
N PHE A 66 9.40 10.27 -4.86
CA PHE A 66 9.88 11.37 -4.05
C PHE A 66 11.38 11.24 -3.77
N ALA A 67 12.08 12.35 -3.83
CA ALA A 67 13.52 12.42 -3.53
C ALA A 67 13.79 12.04 -2.06
N PRO A 68 14.93 11.40 -1.73
CA PRO A 68 16.03 11.07 -2.61
C PRO A 68 15.90 9.76 -3.39
N HIS A 69 14.79 9.02 -3.27
CA HIS A 69 14.63 7.73 -3.95
C HIS A 69 14.37 7.89 -5.45
N VAL A 70 13.30 8.60 -5.80
CA VAL A 70 12.94 8.86 -7.20
C VAL A 70 12.38 10.28 -7.28
N ASP A 71 13.01 11.16 -8.04
CA ASP A 71 12.49 12.49 -8.25
C ASP A 71 11.25 12.42 -9.17
N ILE A 72 10.16 13.10 -8.80
CA ILE A 72 8.94 13.17 -9.61
C ILE A 72 9.19 13.89 -10.96
N ASP A 73 10.25 14.68 -11.04
CA ASP A 73 10.68 15.40 -12.24
C ASP A 73 11.82 14.67 -13.00
N SER A 74 12.12 13.42 -12.64
CA SER A 74 13.14 12.59 -13.31
C SER A 74 13.02 12.64 -14.83
N SER A 75 14.16 12.81 -15.50
CA SER A 75 14.28 12.73 -16.96
C SER A 75 14.14 11.28 -17.46
N ASP A 76 14.03 11.10 -18.75
CA ASP A 76 14.01 9.77 -19.37
C ASP A 76 15.30 8.99 -19.14
N ASP A 77 16.46 9.68 -19.11
CA ASP A 77 17.74 9.05 -18.82
C ASP A 77 17.85 8.63 -17.36
N ASP A 78 17.33 9.42 -16.41
CA ASP A 78 17.26 9.06 -15.00
C ASP A 78 16.37 7.82 -14.81
N LEU A 79 15.22 7.77 -15.45
CA LEU A 79 14.29 6.62 -15.39
C LEU A 79 14.90 5.36 -16.01
N LYS A 80 15.70 5.51 -17.07
CA LYS A 80 16.45 4.40 -17.65
C LYS A 80 17.51 3.88 -16.68
N ALA A 81 18.29 4.78 -16.08
CA ALA A 81 19.30 4.43 -15.08
C ALA A 81 18.66 3.74 -13.86
N LEU A 82 17.51 4.24 -13.39
CA LEU A 82 16.72 3.61 -12.33
C LEU A 82 16.28 2.19 -12.72
N ALA A 83 15.73 2.02 -13.91
CA ALA A 83 15.29 0.73 -14.42
C ALA A 83 16.45 -0.28 -14.52
N ASP A 84 17.61 0.16 -15.01
CA ASP A 84 18.81 -0.67 -15.10
C ASP A 84 19.36 -1.04 -13.72
N LYS A 85 19.33 -0.11 -12.76
CA LYS A 85 19.70 -0.35 -11.36
C LYS A 85 18.79 -1.43 -10.75
N ILE A 86 17.46 -1.28 -10.81
CA ILE A 86 16.51 -2.23 -10.22
C ILE A 86 16.68 -3.60 -10.87
N ARG A 87 16.83 -3.65 -12.19
CA ARG A 87 17.08 -4.89 -12.94
C ARG A 87 18.37 -5.58 -12.51
N SER A 88 19.43 -4.83 -12.18
CA SER A 88 20.71 -5.40 -11.72
C SER A 88 20.60 -6.15 -10.40
N TYR A 89 19.59 -5.84 -9.59
CA TYR A 89 19.23 -6.58 -8.37
C TYR A 89 18.29 -7.77 -8.64
N GLY A 90 17.88 -8.02 -9.88
CA GLY A 90 16.92 -9.07 -10.23
C GLY A 90 15.47 -8.74 -9.82
N LEU A 91 15.16 -7.47 -9.54
CA LEU A 91 13.86 -7.00 -9.11
C LEU A 91 13.09 -6.33 -10.26
N VAL A 92 11.77 -6.25 -10.12
CA VAL A 92 10.90 -5.44 -10.97
C VAL A 92 10.21 -4.35 -10.13
N VAL A 93 9.56 -3.39 -10.79
CA VAL A 93 8.72 -2.38 -10.15
C VAL A 93 7.26 -2.81 -10.21
N GLY A 94 6.54 -2.64 -9.11
CA GLY A 94 5.10 -2.82 -9.03
C GLY A 94 4.37 -1.47 -9.04
N SER A 95 3.64 -1.18 -7.96
CA SER A 95 2.93 0.09 -7.80
C SER A 95 3.90 1.24 -7.49
N VAL A 96 3.48 2.45 -7.86
CA VAL A 96 4.22 3.67 -7.56
C VAL A 96 3.31 4.67 -6.85
N VAL A 97 3.84 5.38 -5.85
CA VAL A 97 3.11 6.39 -5.07
C VAL A 97 3.38 7.76 -5.66
N ALA A 98 2.34 8.47 -6.07
CA ALA A 98 2.44 9.85 -6.50
C ALA A 98 2.50 10.80 -5.29
N PRO A 99 3.45 11.75 -5.23
CA PRO A 99 3.62 12.69 -4.13
C PRO A 99 2.59 13.83 -4.23
N VAL A 100 1.31 13.52 -3.96
CA VAL A 100 0.20 14.45 -4.25
C VAL A 100 -0.05 15.49 -3.16
N TRP A 101 0.42 15.30 -1.92
CA TRP A 101 0.11 16.19 -0.80
C TRP A 101 1.10 17.36 -0.65
N PRO A 102 0.71 18.47 0.03
CA PRO A 102 1.49 19.72 0.07
C PRO A 102 2.96 19.57 0.51
N PRO A 103 3.32 18.83 1.58
CA PRO A 103 4.73 18.69 1.98
C PRO A 103 5.65 18.06 0.93
N THR A 104 5.09 17.37 -0.06
CA THR A 104 5.87 16.76 -1.16
C THR A 104 5.84 17.58 -2.44
N GLY A 105 5.34 18.81 -2.40
CA GLY A 105 5.21 19.68 -3.56
C GLY A 105 3.89 19.54 -4.32
N GLY A 106 2.99 18.70 -3.83
CA GLY A 106 1.63 18.54 -4.36
C GLY A 106 0.64 19.57 -3.81
N GLY A 107 -0.62 19.21 -3.83
CA GLY A 107 -1.73 20.01 -3.32
C GLY A 107 -2.75 19.13 -2.60
N SER A 108 -4.02 19.46 -2.76
CA SER A 108 -5.11 18.67 -2.17
C SER A 108 -6.21 18.43 -3.21
N ALA A 109 -6.76 17.21 -3.19
CA ALA A 109 -7.92 16.88 -4.03
C ALA A 109 -9.20 17.63 -3.59
N MET A 110 -9.24 18.13 -2.35
CA MET A 110 -10.34 18.93 -1.81
C MET A 110 -10.26 20.40 -2.21
N ASP A 111 -9.06 20.88 -2.59
CA ASP A 111 -8.84 22.27 -2.92
C ASP A 111 -9.53 22.69 -4.23
N GLU A 112 -9.55 24.01 -4.41
CA GLU A 112 -9.88 24.70 -5.65
C GLU A 112 -8.65 25.49 -6.13
N GLY A 113 -8.62 25.87 -7.41
CA GLY A 113 -7.53 26.67 -7.95
C GLY A 113 -6.15 25.97 -7.90
N GLU A 114 -5.15 26.65 -7.33
CA GLU A 114 -3.75 26.21 -7.38
C GLU A 114 -3.48 24.87 -6.68
N GLY A 115 -4.07 24.65 -5.50
CA GLY A 115 -3.86 23.40 -4.75
C GLY A 115 -4.37 22.18 -5.53
N ARG A 116 -5.57 22.29 -6.11
CA ARG A 116 -6.11 21.25 -6.98
C ARG A 116 -5.26 21.06 -8.25
N THR A 117 -4.80 22.15 -8.85
CA THR A 117 -3.93 22.08 -10.04
C THR A 117 -2.64 21.32 -9.72
N LYS A 118 -1.96 21.64 -8.61
CA LYS A 118 -0.76 20.93 -8.17
C LYS A 118 -1.02 19.45 -7.94
N PHE A 119 -2.15 19.09 -7.30
CA PHE A 119 -2.55 17.69 -7.12
C PHE A 119 -2.61 16.94 -8.46
N LEU A 120 -3.33 17.48 -9.44
CA LEU A 120 -3.50 16.88 -10.77
C LEU A 120 -2.17 16.80 -11.55
N GLU A 121 -1.30 17.81 -11.40
CA GLU A 121 0.03 17.80 -12.00
C GLU A 121 0.91 16.68 -11.44
N GLN A 122 0.88 16.44 -10.12
CA GLN A 122 1.63 15.33 -9.53
C GLN A 122 1.09 13.96 -9.96
N VAL A 123 -0.24 13.81 -10.07
CA VAL A 123 -0.84 12.59 -10.65
C VAL A 123 -0.35 12.39 -12.09
N LYS A 124 -0.36 13.44 -12.92
CA LYS A 124 0.11 13.37 -14.31
C LYS A 124 1.57 12.96 -14.40
N LYS A 125 2.45 13.57 -13.59
CA LYS A 125 3.87 13.23 -13.53
C LYS A 125 4.07 11.78 -13.07
N GLY A 126 3.36 11.33 -12.03
CA GLY A 126 3.39 9.94 -11.55
C GLY A 126 2.98 8.94 -12.63
N CYS A 127 1.88 9.21 -13.34
CA CYS A 127 1.44 8.39 -14.47
C CYS A 127 2.46 8.37 -15.63
N ARG A 128 3.13 9.49 -15.91
CA ARG A 128 4.21 9.56 -16.90
C ARG A 128 5.37 8.62 -16.52
N ILE A 129 5.82 8.69 -15.27
CA ILE A 129 6.90 7.82 -14.77
C ILE A 129 6.46 6.35 -14.82
N ALA A 130 5.27 6.02 -14.32
CA ALA A 130 4.72 4.67 -14.33
C ALA A 130 4.70 4.08 -15.76
N LYS A 131 4.19 4.85 -16.73
CA LYS A 131 4.19 4.48 -18.15
C LYS A 131 5.60 4.26 -18.67
N ARG A 132 6.53 5.18 -18.36
CA ARG A 132 7.92 5.08 -18.85
C ARG A 132 8.63 3.86 -18.30
N LEU A 133 8.46 3.52 -17.01
CA LEU A 133 9.02 2.29 -16.42
C LEU A 133 8.42 1.03 -17.05
N ARG A 134 7.13 1.06 -17.45
CA ARG A 134 6.51 -0.02 -18.20
C ARG A 134 7.12 -0.17 -19.61
N GLU A 135 7.30 0.92 -20.33
CA GLU A 135 7.93 0.93 -21.67
C GLU A 135 9.39 0.43 -21.62
N LEU A 136 10.11 0.69 -20.53
CA LEU A 136 11.44 0.16 -20.27
C LEU A 136 11.43 -1.32 -19.86
N GLY A 137 10.25 -1.94 -19.73
CA GLY A 137 10.09 -3.35 -19.40
C GLY A 137 10.42 -3.72 -17.95
N ILE A 138 10.57 -2.71 -17.06
CA ILE A 138 10.87 -2.95 -15.64
C ILE A 138 9.62 -2.99 -14.76
N ARG A 139 8.49 -2.44 -15.22
CA ARG A 139 7.22 -2.40 -14.51
C ARG A 139 6.13 -3.18 -15.27
N PRO A 140 6.01 -4.51 -15.03
CA PRO A 140 5.06 -5.36 -15.78
C PRO A 140 3.61 -5.25 -15.28
N TYR A 141 3.38 -4.69 -14.10
CA TYR A 141 2.07 -4.54 -13.43
C TYR A 141 2.12 -3.40 -12.39
N GLY A 142 1.05 -3.25 -11.63
CA GLY A 142 0.92 -2.24 -10.58
C GLY A 142 0.03 -1.07 -10.97
N VAL A 143 -0.18 -0.17 -10.04
CA VAL A 143 -1.04 1.02 -10.14
C VAL A 143 -0.25 2.28 -9.77
N VAL A 144 -0.87 3.45 -9.91
CA VAL A 144 -0.38 4.69 -9.31
C VAL A 144 -1.22 4.96 -8.07
N ARG A 145 -0.61 4.90 -6.89
CA ARG A 145 -1.27 5.19 -5.62
C ARG A 145 -1.42 6.70 -5.45
N ILE A 146 -2.57 7.11 -4.90
CA ILE A 146 -2.90 8.48 -4.52
C ILE A 146 -3.61 8.51 -3.16
N ASP A 147 -3.69 9.69 -2.56
CA ASP A 147 -4.53 10.03 -1.41
C ASP A 147 -5.24 11.37 -1.65
N SER A 148 -6.00 11.87 -0.66
CA SER A 148 -6.73 13.14 -0.83
C SER A 148 -5.87 14.40 -0.61
N GLY A 149 -4.71 14.27 0.01
CA GLY A 149 -3.82 15.38 0.34
C GLY A 149 -4.39 16.38 1.37
N THR A 150 -5.44 16.03 2.11
CA THR A 150 -6.08 16.88 3.13
C THR A 150 -6.38 16.13 4.40
N GLY A 151 -6.42 16.82 5.54
CA GLY A 151 -6.74 16.22 6.85
C GLY A 151 -8.24 16.05 7.10
N PRO A 152 -8.63 15.15 8.02
CA PRO A 152 -10.04 14.96 8.42
C PRO A 152 -10.65 16.21 9.03
N GLY A 153 -9.88 17.03 9.75
CA GLY A 153 -10.35 18.27 10.37
C GLY A 153 -10.81 19.30 9.34
N ASP A 154 -10.00 19.52 8.31
CA ASP A 154 -10.36 20.44 7.21
C ASP A 154 -11.56 19.92 6.42
N TRP A 155 -11.59 18.60 6.17
CA TRP A 155 -12.71 17.95 5.51
C TRP A 155 -14.02 18.10 6.30
N ALA A 156 -13.97 18.05 7.63
CA ALA A 156 -15.14 18.13 8.51
C ALA A 156 -15.82 19.51 8.50
N SER A 157 -15.21 20.55 7.94
CA SER A 157 -15.81 21.89 7.82
C SER A 157 -17.05 21.92 6.91
N ASP A 158 -17.10 21.07 5.88
CA ASP A 158 -18.25 20.83 4.98
C ASP A 158 -18.15 19.40 4.41
N PRO A 159 -18.54 18.38 5.19
CA PRO A 159 -18.27 16.98 4.82
C PRO A 159 -18.81 16.59 3.45
N ASP A 160 -20.05 16.96 3.12
CA ASP A 160 -20.66 16.58 1.84
C ASP A 160 -20.09 17.41 0.68
N GLY A 161 -19.88 18.72 0.86
CA GLY A 161 -19.24 19.57 -0.14
C GLY A 161 -17.80 19.16 -0.43
N ASN A 162 -17.04 18.90 0.61
CA ASN A 162 -15.64 18.48 0.50
C ASN A 162 -15.51 17.08 -0.12
N GLN A 163 -16.42 16.15 0.23
CA GLN A 163 -16.47 14.84 -0.42
C GLN A 163 -16.74 14.94 -1.92
N ARG A 164 -17.65 15.83 -2.35
CA ARG A 164 -17.90 16.11 -3.78
C ARG A 164 -16.69 16.69 -4.47
N LYS A 165 -15.95 17.61 -3.83
CA LYS A 165 -14.73 18.19 -4.41
C LYS A 165 -13.68 17.12 -4.64
N ILE A 166 -13.39 16.27 -3.64
CA ILE A 166 -12.45 15.16 -3.76
C ILE A 166 -12.88 14.21 -4.89
N ALA A 167 -14.16 13.80 -4.92
CA ALA A 167 -14.66 12.92 -5.98
C ALA A 167 -14.52 13.52 -7.38
N THR A 168 -14.77 14.82 -7.52
CA THR A 168 -14.61 15.53 -8.79
C THR A 168 -13.16 15.56 -9.25
N THR A 169 -12.24 15.82 -8.32
CA THR A 169 -10.79 15.81 -8.60
C THR A 169 -10.30 14.41 -8.95
N PHE A 170 -10.76 13.38 -8.24
CA PHE A 170 -10.41 11.98 -8.53
C PHE A 170 -10.95 11.51 -9.90
N LYS A 171 -12.14 11.97 -10.32
CA LYS A 171 -12.64 11.73 -11.69
C LYS A 171 -11.71 12.31 -12.76
N GLU A 172 -11.24 13.53 -12.56
CA GLU A 172 -10.30 14.16 -13.49
C GLU A 172 -8.94 13.46 -13.46
N ALA A 173 -8.43 13.14 -12.29
CA ALA A 173 -7.22 12.34 -12.12
C ALA A 173 -7.33 10.98 -12.82
N GLY A 174 -8.48 10.31 -12.72
CA GLY A 174 -8.76 9.06 -13.43
C GLY A 174 -8.69 9.19 -14.95
N LYS A 175 -9.17 10.30 -15.51
CA LYS A 175 -9.02 10.58 -16.95
C LYS A 175 -7.56 10.75 -17.34
N ILE A 176 -6.79 11.49 -16.54
CA ILE A 176 -5.34 11.62 -16.74
C ILE A 176 -4.69 10.24 -16.71
N ALA A 177 -4.94 9.42 -15.70
CA ALA A 177 -4.36 8.09 -15.60
C ALA A 177 -4.68 7.23 -16.84
N LYS A 178 -5.92 7.26 -17.30
CA LYS A 178 -6.37 6.54 -18.49
C LYS A 178 -5.59 6.92 -19.75
N ASP A 179 -5.25 8.21 -19.94
CA ASP A 179 -4.45 8.69 -21.06
C ASP A 179 -3.01 8.12 -21.06
N TYR A 180 -2.51 7.73 -19.89
CA TYR A 180 -1.23 7.04 -19.73
C TYR A 180 -1.35 5.50 -19.70
N GLY A 181 -2.57 4.95 -19.76
CA GLY A 181 -2.84 3.53 -19.61
C GLY A 181 -2.59 3.02 -18.19
N GLU A 182 -2.79 3.90 -17.20
CA GLU A 182 -2.63 3.61 -15.78
C GLU A 182 -3.97 3.55 -15.06
N LYS A 183 -3.96 2.99 -13.83
CA LYS A 183 -5.06 3.04 -12.88
C LYS A 183 -4.60 3.74 -11.61
N LEU A 184 -5.52 4.40 -10.93
CA LEU A 184 -5.28 5.04 -9.64
C LEU A 184 -5.85 4.20 -8.52
N ALA A 185 -5.05 3.93 -7.49
CA ALA A 185 -5.50 3.33 -6.25
C ALA A 185 -5.48 4.38 -5.14
N ALA A 186 -6.65 4.69 -4.58
CA ALA A 186 -6.78 5.58 -3.44
C ALA A 186 -6.51 4.81 -2.16
N GLU A 187 -5.46 5.14 -1.43
CA GLU A 187 -5.16 4.48 -0.16
C GLU A 187 -5.89 5.16 1.00
N GLY A 188 -6.72 4.35 1.65
CA GLY A 188 -7.52 4.81 2.75
C GLY A 188 -6.78 4.77 4.08
N GLU A 189 -6.13 5.86 4.43
CA GLU A 189 -5.54 6.06 5.74
C GLU A 189 -6.42 6.96 6.62
N ILE A 190 -6.36 6.77 7.93
CA ILE A 190 -7.15 7.55 8.90
C ILE A 190 -6.80 9.05 8.92
N CYS A 191 -5.66 9.44 8.37
CA CYS A 191 -5.20 10.83 8.29
C CYS A 191 -5.73 11.59 7.06
N TRP A 192 -6.35 10.91 6.09
CA TRP A 192 -6.81 11.55 4.86
C TRP A 192 -8.30 11.86 4.87
N GLY A 193 -8.65 13.14 4.83
CA GLY A 193 -10.03 13.62 4.78
C GLY A 193 -10.80 13.02 3.62
N GLY A 194 -12.05 12.59 3.88
CA GLY A 194 -12.88 11.91 2.90
C GLY A 194 -12.54 10.43 2.68
N MET A 195 -11.41 9.97 3.21
CA MET A 195 -10.90 8.60 3.09
C MET A 195 -10.61 7.95 4.46
N HIS A 196 -10.83 8.68 5.56
CA HIS A 196 -10.43 8.33 6.92
C HIS A 196 -11.28 7.25 7.60
N SER A 197 -12.26 6.68 6.92
CA SER A 197 -13.00 5.50 7.35
C SER A 197 -13.47 4.67 6.16
N TRP A 198 -13.84 3.42 6.42
CA TRP A 198 -14.34 2.54 5.39
C TRP A 198 -15.60 3.06 4.70
N ARG A 199 -16.54 3.71 5.43
CA ARG A 199 -17.76 4.28 4.85
C ARG A 199 -17.49 5.52 4.01
N LYS A 200 -16.59 6.40 4.48
CA LYS A 200 -16.17 7.57 3.71
C LYS A 200 -15.46 7.15 2.42
N MET A 201 -14.65 6.11 2.48
CA MET A 201 -13.97 5.56 1.31
C MET A 201 -14.97 4.98 0.31
N VAL A 202 -15.94 4.17 0.74
CA VAL A 202 -17.00 3.64 -0.16
C VAL A 202 -17.79 4.79 -0.79
N ASP A 203 -18.27 5.75 0.00
CA ASP A 203 -19.01 6.93 -0.50
C ASP A 203 -18.18 7.71 -1.53
N LEU A 204 -16.88 7.91 -1.27
CA LEU A 204 -15.98 8.57 -2.23
C LEU A 204 -15.91 7.84 -3.56
N LEU A 205 -15.66 6.53 -3.52
CA LEU A 205 -15.50 5.71 -4.73
C LEU A 205 -16.82 5.58 -5.51
N GLU A 206 -17.96 5.49 -4.82
CA GLU A 206 -19.30 5.54 -5.44
C GLU A 206 -19.54 6.89 -6.15
N ARG A 207 -19.17 8.01 -5.54
CA ARG A 207 -19.27 9.35 -6.15
C ARG A 207 -18.30 9.51 -7.32
N VAL A 208 -17.12 8.93 -7.27
CA VAL A 208 -16.18 8.87 -8.40
C VAL A 208 -16.81 8.08 -9.56
N GLY A 209 -17.38 6.91 -9.30
CA GLY A 209 -18.13 6.12 -10.29
C GLY A 209 -17.30 5.59 -11.46
N GLU A 210 -15.97 5.44 -11.30
CA GLU A 210 -15.02 5.00 -12.34
C GLU A 210 -14.20 3.77 -11.86
N PRO A 211 -14.83 2.65 -11.46
CA PRO A 211 -14.17 1.53 -10.79
C PRO A 211 -13.08 0.86 -11.63
N GLU A 212 -13.13 1.01 -12.96
CA GLU A 212 -12.12 0.47 -13.86
C GLU A 212 -10.81 1.28 -13.85
N THR A 213 -10.86 2.54 -13.39
CA THR A 213 -9.74 3.48 -13.44
C THR A 213 -9.30 3.96 -12.07
N VAL A 214 -10.25 4.20 -11.16
CA VAL A 214 -10.02 4.67 -9.79
C VAL A 214 -10.59 3.65 -8.83
N GLY A 215 -9.73 2.98 -8.07
CA GLY A 215 -10.11 1.98 -7.09
C GLY A 215 -9.48 2.23 -5.73
N PHE A 216 -9.59 1.23 -4.89
CA PHE A 216 -9.09 1.24 -3.52
C PHE A 216 -7.72 0.55 -3.43
N GLN A 217 -6.79 1.19 -2.74
CA GLN A 217 -5.59 0.56 -2.20
C GLN A 217 -5.93 0.00 -0.83
N ALA A 218 -6.01 -1.31 -0.70
CA ALA A 218 -6.20 -1.95 0.58
C ALA A 218 -4.85 -2.11 1.28
N ASP A 219 -4.75 -1.59 2.50
CA ASP A 219 -3.64 -1.87 3.42
C ASP A 219 -4.19 -2.46 4.72
N MET A 220 -3.57 -3.56 5.18
CA MET A 220 -4.05 -4.30 6.35
C MET A 220 -3.91 -3.50 7.65
N ALA A 221 -2.86 -2.68 7.79
CA ALA A 221 -2.63 -1.88 8.99
C ALA A 221 -3.65 -0.73 9.08
N HIS A 222 -3.84 0.01 8.00
CA HIS A 222 -4.79 1.12 7.97
C HIS A 222 -6.24 0.64 8.12
N THR A 223 -6.60 -0.45 7.48
CA THR A 223 -7.97 -0.98 7.54
C THR A 223 -8.31 -1.60 8.90
N LEU A 224 -7.32 -2.09 9.66
CA LEU A 224 -7.53 -2.44 11.06
C LEU A 224 -8.00 -1.22 11.87
N LEU A 225 -7.38 -0.05 11.68
CA LEU A 225 -7.74 1.18 12.37
C LEU A 225 -9.15 1.68 12.01
N TYR A 226 -9.62 1.40 10.79
CA TYR A 226 -11.00 1.64 10.41
C TYR A 226 -11.99 0.86 11.27
N THR A 227 -11.66 -0.39 11.65
CA THR A 227 -12.53 -1.18 12.52
C THR A 227 -12.63 -0.59 13.94
N LEU A 228 -11.60 0.13 14.36
CA LEU A 228 -11.55 0.81 15.66
C LEU A 228 -12.28 2.17 15.66
N GLY A 229 -12.61 2.71 14.48
CA GLY A 229 -13.24 4.02 14.34
C GLY A 229 -12.31 5.19 14.68
N GLU A 230 -11.01 5.01 14.43
CA GLU A 230 -10.06 6.12 14.55
C GLU A 230 -10.44 7.24 13.58
N ASN A 231 -10.50 8.49 14.10
CA ASN A 231 -10.97 9.69 13.38
C ASN A 231 -12.41 9.64 12.82
N ALA A 232 -13.14 8.51 13.00
CA ALA A 232 -14.55 8.35 12.59
C ALA A 232 -15.27 7.39 13.53
N PRO A 233 -15.52 7.76 14.80
CA PRO A 233 -16.14 6.87 15.79
C PRO A 233 -17.55 6.39 15.38
N GLU A 234 -18.25 7.14 14.55
CA GLU A 234 -19.56 6.78 14.00
C GLU A 234 -19.48 5.57 13.03
N ASP A 235 -18.32 5.32 12.45
CA ASP A 235 -18.06 4.22 11.49
C ASP A 235 -17.38 3.01 12.14
N ARG A 236 -17.18 3.04 13.46
CA ARG A 236 -16.59 1.93 14.24
C ARG A 236 -17.34 0.63 14.02
N ILE A 237 -16.60 -0.46 13.92
CA ILE A 237 -17.14 -1.82 13.80
C ILE A 237 -16.89 -2.62 15.08
N LEU A 238 -15.67 -2.56 15.61
CA LEU A 238 -15.32 -3.23 16.87
C LEU A 238 -15.95 -2.51 18.08
N PRO A 239 -16.36 -3.23 19.11
CA PRO A 239 -16.85 -2.61 20.36
C PRO A 239 -15.82 -1.62 20.94
N ALA A 240 -16.28 -0.57 21.64
CA ALA A 240 -15.39 0.41 22.23
C ALA A 240 -14.39 -0.19 23.24
N ASN A 241 -14.82 -1.22 23.98
CA ASN A 241 -14.00 -1.95 24.94
C ASN A 241 -13.70 -3.37 24.42
N TYR A 242 -13.25 -3.46 23.16
CA TYR A 242 -12.97 -4.74 22.52
C TYR A 242 -11.84 -5.49 23.24
N ASP A 243 -12.11 -6.76 23.58
CA ASP A 243 -11.10 -7.66 24.13
C ASP A 243 -10.32 -8.34 22.99
N TRP A 244 -9.05 -8.02 22.86
CA TRP A 244 -8.16 -8.57 21.81
C TRP A 244 -7.94 -10.09 21.90
N SER A 245 -8.38 -10.75 22.98
CA SER A 245 -8.40 -12.21 23.07
C SER A 245 -9.55 -12.84 22.28
N ASP A 246 -10.64 -12.11 22.01
CA ASP A 246 -11.78 -12.57 21.22
C ASP A 246 -11.53 -12.43 19.73
N LYS A 247 -10.83 -13.41 19.15
CA LYS A 247 -10.47 -13.41 17.72
C LYS A 247 -11.69 -13.52 16.81
N ALA A 248 -12.79 -14.12 17.25
CA ALA A 248 -13.98 -14.25 16.43
C ALA A 248 -14.65 -12.91 16.16
N VAL A 249 -14.69 -12.00 17.15
CA VAL A 249 -15.22 -10.64 16.98
C VAL A 249 -14.33 -9.83 16.03
N LEU A 250 -13.01 -9.99 16.10
CA LEU A 250 -12.09 -9.35 15.16
C LEU A 250 -12.32 -9.85 13.73
N ASP A 251 -12.43 -11.16 13.54
CA ASP A 251 -12.68 -11.77 12.24
C ASP A 251 -13.98 -11.23 11.62
N GLU A 252 -15.07 -11.17 12.38
CA GLU A 252 -16.35 -10.65 11.88
C GLU A 252 -16.27 -9.15 11.52
N ALA A 253 -15.54 -8.35 12.29
CA ALA A 253 -15.32 -6.95 12.00
C ALA A 253 -14.52 -6.76 10.70
N LEU A 254 -13.42 -7.52 10.54
CA LEU A 254 -12.61 -7.47 9.33
C LEU A 254 -13.35 -8.03 8.10
N LYS A 255 -14.11 -9.11 8.22
CA LYS A 255 -14.96 -9.63 7.14
C LYS A 255 -15.98 -8.59 6.68
N LYS A 256 -16.66 -7.92 7.61
CA LYS A 256 -17.62 -6.86 7.30
C LYS A 256 -16.96 -5.71 6.52
N LEU A 257 -15.80 -5.26 6.98
CA LEU A 257 -15.04 -4.18 6.36
C LEU A 257 -14.57 -4.61 4.97
N THR A 258 -13.92 -5.77 4.85
CA THR A 258 -13.38 -6.25 3.57
C THR A 258 -14.49 -6.52 2.56
N ALA A 259 -15.64 -7.05 2.96
CA ALA A 259 -16.78 -7.24 2.07
C ALA A 259 -17.27 -5.93 1.43
N ALA A 260 -17.21 -4.82 2.18
CA ALA A 260 -17.61 -3.50 1.65
C ALA A 260 -16.57 -2.91 0.68
N LEU A 261 -15.27 -3.14 0.91
CA LEU A 261 -14.19 -2.50 0.16
C LEU A 261 -13.63 -3.37 -1.00
N ARG A 262 -13.73 -4.70 -0.92
CA ARG A 262 -13.25 -5.62 -1.98
C ARG A 262 -13.72 -5.30 -3.40
N PRO A 263 -15.00 -4.91 -3.63
CA PRO A 263 -15.45 -4.57 -4.98
C PRO A 263 -14.64 -3.44 -5.64
N TRP A 264 -14.07 -2.55 -4.82
CA TRP A 264 -13.29 -1.39 -5.23
C TRP A 264 -11.78 -1.66 -5.22
N THR A 265 -11.32 -2.71 -4.53
CA THR A 265 -9.89 -2.95 -4.31
C THR A 265 -9.20 -3.37 -5.60
N ILE A 266 -8.15 -2.65 -5.98
CA ILE A 266 -7.34 -2.91 -7.17
C ILE A 266 -5.88 -3.16 -6.86
N ASP A 267 -5.42 -2.83 -5.65
CA ASP A 267 -4.08 -3.12 -5.16
C ASP A 267 -4.12 -3.49 -3.68
N PHE A 268 -3.12 -4.24 -3.19
CA PHE A 268 -3.17 -4.81 -1.84
C PHE A 268 -1.80 -4.80 -1.16
N HIS A 269 -1.75 -4.15 0.00
CA HIS A 269 -0.61 -4.16 0.91
C HIS A 269 -0.84 -5.11 2.09
N VAL A 270 0.13 -5.98 2.30
CA VAL A 270 0.24 -6.80 3.51
C VAL A 270 1.01 -6.00 4.56
N ALA A 271 0.45 -5.89 5.74
CA ALA A 271 1.05 -5.13 6.83
C ALA A 271 0.62 -5.67 8.18
N GLN A 272 1.28 -5.23 9.25
CA GLN A 272 0.92 -5.50 10.64
C GLN A 272 0.70 -4.19 11.38
N ASN A 273 -0.23 -4.19 12.34
CA ASN A 273 -0.50 -3.05 13.22
C ASN A 273 -0.77 -3.55 14.65
N ASP A 274 -0.38 -2.77 15.65
CA ASP A 274 -0.58 -3.05 17.07
C ASP A 274 -1.81 -2.32 17.65
N ALA A 275 -2.68 -1.80 16.81
CA ALA A 275 -3.84 -0.97 17.14
C ALA A 275 -3.46 0.44 17.65
N THR A 276 -2.30 0.96 17.25
CA THR A 276 -1.88 2.33 17.55
C THR A 276 -1.79 3.17 16.29
N VAL A 277 -1.87 4.51 16.47
CA VAL A 277 -1.82 5.50 15.40
C VAL A 277 -0.52 6.30 15.40
N PHE A 278 0.48 5.84 16.15
CA PHE A 278 1.77 6.52 16.21
C PHE A 278 2.63 6.17 15.01
N GLY A 279 3.13 7.19 14.36
CA GLY A 279 4.12 7.11 13.32
C GLY A 279 5.40 7.84 13.71
N SER A 280 6.09 8.42 12.72
CA SER A 280 7.29 9.24 12.92
C SER A 280 7.34 10.42 11.96
N GLY A 281 8.02 11.50 12.38
CA GLY A 281 8.20 12.69 11.56
C GLY A 281 6.89 13.31 11.10
N SER A 282 6.80 13.63 9.82
CA SER A 282 5.60 14.21 9.20
C SER A 282 4.42 13.26 9.06
N HIS A 283 4.61 11.97 9.36
CA HIS A 283 3.61 10.91 9.27
C HIS A 283 3.18 10.39 10.63
N ASP A 284 3.36 11.19 11.69
CA ASP A 284 2.78 10.87 13.00
C ASP A 284 1.24 10.85 12.92
N HIS A 285 0.62 9.99 13.70
CA HIS A 285 -0.84 9.76 13.73
C HIS A 285 -1.48 9.21 12.44
N THR A 286 -0.69 8.62 11.55
CA THR A 286 -1.24 8.01 10.30
C THR A 286 -1.65 6.57 10.47
N GLY A 287 -1.07 5.86 11.41
CA GLY A 287 -1.24 4.44 11.63
C GLY A 287 0.11 3.74 11.64
N ARG A 288 0.43 3.13 12.78
CA ARG A 288 1.72 2.49 12.96
C ARG A 288 1.78 1.16 12.24
N HIS A 289 2.73 1.01 11.32
CA HIS A 289 3.11 -0.31 10.83
C HIS A 289 4.08 -0.97 11.81
N CYS A 290 3.81 -2.24 12.13
CA CYS A 290 4.64 -3.04 13.02
C CYS A 290 5.45 -4.08 12.23
N LEU A 291 6.49 -4.62 12.86
CA LEU A 291 7.21 -5.77 12.32
C LEU A 291 6.25 -6.95 12.07
N ALA A 292 6.54 -7.75 11.07
CA ALA A 292 5.78 -8.95 10.76
C ALA A 292 5.72 -9.96 11.94
N THR A 293 6.70 -9.86 12.83
CA THR A 293 6.84 -10.71 14.04
C THR A 293 6.62 -9.93 15.34
N ASP A 294 6.03 -8.73 15.27
CA ASP A 294 5.76 -7.92 16.48
C ASP A 294 4.83 -8.68 17.43
N PRO A 295 5.24 -8.90 18.70
CA PRO A 295 4.41 -9.61 19.66
C PRO A 295 3.12 -8.87 20.04
N ASN A 296 3.05 -7.56 19.80
CA ASN A 296 1.87 -6.73 20.02
C ASN A 296 0.97 -6.63 18.78
N GLY A 297 1.43 -7.15 17.64
CA GLY A 297 0.69 -7.17 16.39
C GLY A 297 -0.68 -7.84 16.55
N LYS A 298 -1.72 -7.22 16.00
CA LYS A 298 -3.11 -7.65 16.18
C LYS A 298 -3.58 -8.59 15.08
N LEU A 299 -2.91 -8.57 13.93
CA LEU A 299 -3.31 -9.34 12.77
C LEU A 299 -2.62 -10.71 12.72
N ASP A 300 -3.38 -11.76 12.53
CA ASP A 300 -2.88 -13.00 11.95
C ASP A 300 -2.75 -12.78 10.45
N ILE A 301 -1.53 -12.43 10.01
CA ILE A 301 -1.30 -11.92 8.65
C ILE A 301 -1.82 -12.86 7.57
N PRO A 302 -1.45 -14.16 7.52
CA PRO A 302 -1.97 -15.06 6.50
C PRO A 302 -3.50 -15.22 6.56
N HIS A 303 -4.07 -15.35 7.76
CA HIS A 303 -5.50 -15.53 7.95
C HIS A 303 -6.29 -14.30 7.48
N HIS A 304 -5.92 -13.10 7.97
CA HIS A 304 -6.67 -11.88 7.67
C HIS A 304 -6.43 -11.38 6.25
N ALA A 305 -5.27 -11.62 5.63
CA ALA A 305 -5.06 -11.39 4.21
C ALA A 305 -6.06 -12.18 3.35
N GLY A 306 -6.46 -13.37 3.83
CA GLY A 306 -7.45 -14.20 3.17
C GLY A 306 -8.79 -13.48 2.97
N PHE A 307 -9.20 -12.58 3.87
CA PHE A 307 -10.46 -11.82 3.73
C PHE A 307 -10.43 -10.81 2.56
N TRP A 308 -9.26 -10.40 2.11
CA TRP A 308 -9.09 -9.59 0.91
C TRP A 308 -8.98 -10.44 -0.36
N LEU A 309 -8.24 -11.54 -0.28
CA LEU A 309 -7.84 -12.34 -1.43
C LEU A 309 -8.87 -13.41 -1.81
N ARG A 310 -9.75 -13.79 -0.88
CA ARG A 310 -10.81 -14.80 -1.07
C ARG A 310 -12.16 -14.26 -0.67
N ASP A 311 -13.20 -14.66 -1.41
CA ASP A 311 -14.58 -14.43 -1.01
C ASP A 311 -15.04 -15.46 0.05
N GLU A 312 -16.27 -15.33 0.53
CA GLU A 312 -16.87 -16.21 1.54
C GLU A 312 -17.03 -17.66 1.06
N LYS A 313 -16.88 -17.91 -0.24
CA LYS A 313 -16.91 -19.24 -0.87
C LYS A 313 -15.51 -19.79 -1.13
N GLY A 314 -14.46 -19.04 -0.77
CA GLY A 314 -13.07 -19.39 -1.01
C GLY A 314 -12.57 -19.12 -2.43
N ASN A 315 -13.38 -18.47 -3.31
CA ASN A 315 -12.92 -18.09 -4.64
C ASN A 315 -12.00 -16.88 -4.56
N LEU A 316 -11.08 -16.77 -5.52
CA LEU A 316 -10.29 -15.54 -5.67
C LEU A 316 -11.19 -14.32 -5.89
N THR A 317 -11.02 -13.28 -5.09
CA THR A 317 -11.71 -12.00 -5.29
C THR A 317 -11.20 -11.29 -6.54
N LYS A 318 -9.90 -11.37 -6.78
CA LYS A 318 -9.19 -10.84 -7.94
C LYS A 318 -7.88 -11.60 -8.13
N LYS A 319 -7.41 -11.71 -9.37
CA LYS A 319 -6.07 -12.22 -9.68
C LYS A 319 -5.02 -11.10 -9.53
N TYR A 320 -4.69 -10.76 -8.29
CA TYR A 320 -3.62 -9.80 -8.04
C TYR A 320 -2.32 -10.31 -8.62
N ARG A 321 -1.65 -9.49 -9.44
CA ARG A 321 -0.36 -9.85 -10.05
C ARG A 321 0.78 -9.76 -9.03
N HIS A 322 0.68 -8.85 -8.08
CA HIS A 322 1.59 -8.72 -6.95
C HIS A 322 0.83 -8.32 -5.69
N ILE A 323 1.48 -8.48 -4.56
CA ILE A 323 1.15 -7.90 -3.25
C ILE A 323 2.43 -7.30 -2.69
N CYS A 324 2.30 -6.20 -1.95
CA CYS A 324 3.44 -5.50 -1.39
C CYS A 324 3.40 -5.54 0.14
N TRP A 325 4.55 -5.73 0.77
CA TRP A 325 4.68 -5.46 2.21
C TRP A 325 4.86 -3.97 2.43
N ASP A 326 4.00 -3.38 3.26
CA ASP A 326 4.21 -2.02 3.75
C ASP A 326 4.80 -2.03 5.16
N GLY A 327 6.05 -1.57 5.27
CA GLY A 327 6.76 -1.36 6.53
C GLY A 327 6.95 0.12 6.84
N CYS A 328 6.01 0.96 6.44
CA CYS A 328 6.11 2.40 6.59
C CYS A 328 6.43 2.79 8.04
N MET A 329 7.35 3.75 8.19
CA MET A 329 7.81 4.33 9.45
C MET A 329 8.58 3.38 10.38
N PHE A 330 9.12 2.28 9.86
CA PHE A 330 10.06 1.48 10.65
C PHE A 330 11.31 2.29 11.01
N PRO A 331 11.83 2.16 12.26
CA PRO A 331 13.11 2.76 12.62
C PRO A 331 14.26 2.23 11.75
N ASN A 332 15.24 3.08 11.42
CA ASN A 332 16.40 2.67 10.63
C ASN A 332 17.16 1.49 11.24
N ALA A 333 17.25 1.46 12.58
CA ALA A 333 17.89 0.35 13.30
C ALA A 333 17.22 -1.00 13.07
N VAL A 334 15.94 -1.00 12.66
CA VAL A 334 15.19 -2.21 12.30
C VAL A 334 15.33 -2.48 10.80
N MET A 335 15.17 -1.46 9.97
CA MET A 335 15.21 -1.58 8.51
C MET A 335 16.54 -2.03 7.96
N THR A 336 17.66 -1.66 8.60
CA THR A 336 19.01 -2.07 8.17
C THR A 336 19.40 -3.49 8.58
N LYS A 337 18.53 -4.22 9.30
CA LYS A 337 18.76 -5.62 9.67
C LYS A 337 18.25 -6.57 8.58
N PRO A 338 19.09 -7.43 7.98
CA PRO A 338 18.66 -8.42 7.00
C PRO A 338 17.55 -9.34 7.50
N GLN A 339 17.57 -9.70 8.79
CA GLN A 339 16.55 -10.58 9.38
C GLN A 339 15.13 -9.99 9.29
N THR A 340 14.98 -8.67 9.40
CA THR A 340 13.70 -7.99 9.24
C THR A 340 13.03 -8.36 7.91
N TRP A 341 13.82 -8.36 6.82
CA TRP A 341 13.31 -8.65 5.49
C TRP A 341 13.03 -10.13 5.26
N ASN A 342 13.82 -11.03 5.88
CA ASN A 342 13.52 -12.46 5.88
C ASN A 342 12.22 -12.78 6.63
N ASP A 343 11.99 -12.17 7.79
CA ASP A 343 10.77 -12.34 8.57
C ASP A 343 9.53 -11.85 7.79
N ILE A 344 9.65 -10.72 7.11
CA ILE A 344 8.63 -10.17 6.23
C ILE A 344 8.36 -11.13 5.08
N LEU A 345 9.40 -11.55 4.36
CA LEU A 345 9.29 -12.44 3.23
C LEU A 345 8.63 -13.76 3.62
N ALA A 346 8.96 -14.32 4.78
CA ALA A 346 8.32 -15.54 5.31
C ALA A 346 6.81 -15.38 5.47
N LYS A 347 6.34 -14.22 5.97
CA LYS A 347 4.89 -13.92 6.07
C LYS A 347 4.23 -13.74 4.70
N MET A 348 4.93 -13.06 3.77
CA MET A 348 4.42 -12.88 2.41
C MET A 348 4.30 -14.21 1.66
N ILE A 349 5.26 -15.11 1.84
CA ILE A 349 5.20 -16.49 1.31
C ILE A 349 3.98 -17.22 1.89
N ALA A 350 3.78 -17.16 3.21
CA ALA A 350 2.63 -17.80 3.85
C ALA A 350 1.28 -17.28 3.33
N VAL A 351 1.17 -15.97 3.04
CA VAL A 351 -0.02 -15.38 2.40
C VAL A 351 -0.22 -15.95 1.00
N ARG A 352 0.84 -15.97 0.17
CA ARG A 352 0.77 -16.51 -1.19
C ARG A 352 0.43 -17.99 -1.22
N ASP A 353 1.03 -18.80 -0.34
CA ASP A 353 0.78 -20.23 -0.30
C ASP A 353 -0.66 -20.56 0.10
N ALA A 354 -1.22 -19.80 1.06
CA ALA A 354 -2.59 -19.97 1.52
C ALA A 354 -3.65 -19.45 0.54
N HIS A 355 -3.39 -18.35 -0.15
CA HIS A 355 -4.42 -17.61 -0.88
C HIS A 355 -4.06 -17.28 -2.33
N GLY A 356 -2.88 -17.64 -2.77
CA GLY A 356 -2.40 -17.34 -4.12
C GLY A 356 -3.05 -18.20 -5.22
N TRP A 357 -2.47 -18.10 -6.41
CA TRP A 357 -2.92 -18.79 -7.61
C TRP A 357 -1.75 -19.12 -8.54
N THR A 358 -1.99 -19.99 -9.48
CA THR A 358 -1.03 -20.42 -10.51
C THR A 358 -1.60 -20.11 -11.90
N GLU A 359 -0.73 -19.64 -12.83
CA GLU A 359 -1.09 -19.50 -14.26
C GLU A 359 -1.14 -20.84 -14.94
#